data_5fcac8fb1aa57fb180f0d50dcea88663
#
_entry.id   5fcac8fb1aa57fb180f0d50dcea88663
#
_cell.length_a   1.000
_cell.length_b   1.000
_cell.length_c   1.000
_cell.angle_alpha   90.00
_cell.angle_beta   90.00
_cell.angle_gamma   90.00
#
_symmetry.space_group_name_H-M   'P 1'
#
loop_
_entity.id
_entity.type
_entity.pdbx_description
1 polymer ?
#
loop_
_entity_poly.entity_id
_entity_poly.type
_entity_poly.pdbx_seq_one_letter_code
_entity_poly.pdbx_strand_id
1 'polypeptide(L)'
;MFVLASPDKEKGTLLELKGKGCRQMESYLLAQHRSWYDFLMDALVEGGVMKRLDLAINDMAGILDIPELTEKCNHEECVSVFRSFKSYRSGELVRSNEQDRYGMGNTLYIGSLKSEVYFCIYEKDYEQYMKYDIQIEDTKIKNRFEIRLKNERAYYAVRVKDVLLQLFNKIIGA
;
A
#
# COMPACT_ATOMS: atom_id res chain seq x y z
N MET A 1 3.48 -14.96 4.94
CA MET A 1 4.23 -15.39 3.73
C MET A 1 3.49 -16.58 3.15
N PHE A 2 3.17 -16.51 1.86
CA PHE A 2 2.59 -17.63 1.12
C PHE A 2 3.55 -17.99 -0.01
N VAL A 3 3.87 -19.27 -0.11
CA VAL A 3 4.58 -19.84 -1.24
C VAL A 3 3.63 -20.83 -1.88
N LEU A 4 3.23 -20.56 -3.12
CA LEU A 4 2.36 -21.41 -3.90
C LEU A 4 3.21 -22.02 -5.03
N ALA A 5 3.50 -23.30 -4.93
CA ALA A 5 4.09 -24.06 -6.04
C ALA A 5 2.97 -24.67 -6.88
N SER A 6 3.03 -24.47 -8.19
CA SER A 6 2.13 -25.17 -9.11
C SER A 6 2.58 -26.62 -9.28
N PRO A 7 1.66 -27.60 -9.33
CA PRO A 7 2.00 -28.95 -9.78
C PRO A 7 2.45 -28.99 -11.26
N ASP A 8 2.05 -27.99 -12.03
CA ASP A 8 2.52 -27.75 -13.39
C ASP A 8 3.86 -27.01 -13.35
N LYS A 9 4.95 -27.69 -13.74
CA LYS A 9 6.30 -27.13 -13.71
C LYS A 9 6.47 -25.87 -14.59
N GLU A 10 5.65 -25.71 -15.61
CA GLU A 10 5.69 -24.53 -16.50
C GLU A 10 5.13 -23.26 -15.81
N LYS A 11 4.30 -23.40 -14.78
CA LYS A 11 3.70 -22.27 -14.07
C LYS A 11 4.59 -21.69 -12.96
N GLY A 12 5.66 -22.41 -12.59
CA GLY A 12 6.62 -21.98 -11.59
C GLY A 12 6.04 -21.86 -10.17
N THR A 13 6.71 -21.05 -9.36
CA THR A 13 6.36 -20.81 -7.94
C THR A 13 6.01 -19.34 -7.74
N LEU A 14 4.90 -19.07 -7.06
CA LEU A 14 4.51 -17.72 -6.64
C LEU A 14 4.90 -17.49 -5.17
N LEU A 15 5.71 -16.46 -4.93
CA LEU A 15 5.96 -15.94 -3.59
C LEU A 15 5.09 -14.69 -3.37
N GLU A 16 4.24 -14.72 -2.36
CA GLU A 16 3.43 -13.56 -1.95
C GLU A 16 3.73 -13.18 -0.50
N LEU A 17 4.17 -11.91 -0.31
CA LEU A 17 4.43 -11.32 1.00
C LEU A 17 3.40 -10.23 1.28
N LYS A 18 2.60 -10.40 2.32
CA LYS A 18 1.58 -9.42 2.77
C LYS A 18 1.76 -9.13 4.26
N GLY A 19 1.51 -7.91 4.69
CA GLY A 19 1.40 -7.50 6.07
C GLY A 19 2.42 -8.17 7.02
N LYS A 20 2.01 -9.18 7.80
CA LYS A 20 2.89 -9.92 8.71
C LYS A 20 4.07 -10.60 8.00
N GLY A 21 3.85 -11.10 6.77
CA GLY A 21 4.90 -11.72 5.95
C GLY A 21 5.98 -10.72 5.56
N CYS A 22 5.61 -9.47 5.22
CA CYS A 22 6.60 -8.42 4.92
C CYS A 22 7.45 -8.12 6.17
N ARG A 23 6.84 -7.94 7.35
CA ARG A 23 7.59 -7.67 8.59
C ARG A 23 8.53 -8.83 8.96
N GLN A 24 8.08 -10.06 8.80
CA GLN A 24 8.91 -11.24 9.05
C GLN A 24 10.10 -11.28 8.09
N MET A 25 9.87 -11.06 6.80
CA MET A 25 10.93 -11.03 5.81
C MET A 25 11.91 -9.89 6.08
N GLU A 26 11.42 -8.71 6.45
CA GLU A 26 12.26 -7.58 6.83
C GLU A 26 13.21 -7.93 8.00
N SER A 27 12.70 -8.63 9.02
CA SER A 27 13.55 -9.09 10.13
C SER A 27 14.67 -10.01 9.67
N TYR A 28 14.41 -10.91 8.72
CA TYR A 28 15.43 -11.77 8.15
C TYR A 28 16.46 -11.00 7.31
N LEU A 29 16.02 -10.03 6.51
CA LEU A 29 16.91 -9.20 5.71
C LEU A 29 17.83 -8.35 6.60
N LEU A 30 17.27 -7.73 7.64
CA LEU A 30 18.06 -6.95 8.61
C LEU A 30 19.09 -7.81 9.34
N ALA A 31 18.75 -9.03 9.74
CA ALA A 31 19.67 -9.96 10.37
C ALA A 31 20.84 -10.37 9.44
N GLN A 32 20.64 -10.28 8.13
CA GLN A 32 21.65 -10.56 7.11
C GLN A 32 22.34 -9.28 6.59
N HIS A 33 22.10 -8.12 7.18
CA HIS A 33 22.56 -6.80 6.70
C HIS A 33 22.16 -6.53 5.24
N ARG A 34 20.97 -6.98 4.84
CA ARG A 34 20.43 -6.82 3.48
C ARG A 34 19.20 -5.91 3.50
N SER A 35 18.99 -5.22 2.39
CA SER A 35 17.80 -4.39 2.15
C SER A 35 16.73 -5.16 1.36
N TRP A 36 15.51 -4.64 1.35
CA TRP A 36 14.45 -5.09 0.44
C TRP A 36 14.87 -5.00 -1.02
N TYR A 37 15.67 -3.98 -1.36
CA TYR A 37 16.14 -3.79 -2.72
C TYR A 37 17.07 -4.94 -3.15
N ASP A 38 18.02 -5.33 -2.29
CA ASP A 38 18.92 -6.46 -2.57
C ASP A 38 18.15 -7.75 -2.82
N PHE A 39 17.15 -8.03 -1.97
CA PHE A 39 16.29 -9.20 -2.13
C PHE A 39 15.51 -9.19 -3.45
N LEU A 40 14.92 -8.04 -3.81
CA LEU A 40 14.15 -7.91 -5.04
C LEU A 40 15.03 -8.01 -6.28
N MET A 41 16.24 -7.43 -6.22
CA MET A 41 17.21 -7.53 -7.33
C MET A 41 17.71 -8.95 -7.52
N ASP A 42 18.04 -9.68 -6.45
CA ASP A 42 18.42 -11.08 -6.55
C ASP A 42 17.30 -11.90 -7.18
N ALA A 43 16.07 -11.72 -6.74
CA ALA A 43 14.92 -12.41 -7.32
C ALA A 43 14.79 -12.16 -8.84
N LEU A 44 15.08 -10.94 -9.31
CA LEU A 44 15.06 -10.61 -10.74
C LEU A 44 16.25 -11.21 -11.49
N VAL A 45 17.44 -11.24 -10.89
CA VAL A 45 18.64 -11.87 -11.48
C VAL A 45 18.45 -13.37 -11.65
N GLU A 46 17.80 -14.01 -10.68
CA GLU A 46 17.43 -15.45 -10.72
C GLU A 46 16.24 -15.75 -11.66
N GLY A 47 15.80 -14.78 -12.45
CA GLY A 47 14.73 -14.95 -13.43
C GLY A 47 13.31 -14.79 -12.87
N GLY A 48 13.17 -14.27 -11.67
CA GLY A 48 11.88 -13.98 -11.06
C GLY A 48 11.10 -12.92 -11.82
N VAL A 49 9.78 -13.07 -11.87
CA VAL A 49 8.86 -12.12 -12.52
C VAL A 49 8.05 -11.37 -11.48
N MET A 50 8.20 -10.06 -11.45
CA MET A 50 7.43 -9.20 -10.54
C MET A 50 5.99 -9.08 -11.02
N LYS A 51 5.05 -9.61 -10.23
CA LYS A 51 3.61 -9.51 -10.52
C LYS A 51 2.98 -8.28 -9.86
N ARG A 52 3.47 -7.90 -8.69
CA ARG A 52 2.98 -6.74 -7.93
C ARG A 52 4.03 -6.24 -6.94
N LEU A 53 4.12 -4.93 -6.83
CA LEU A 53 4.89 -4.23 -5.82
C LEU A 53 4.04 -3.07 -5.27
N ASP A 54 3.84 -3.06 -3.96
CA ASP A 54 3.14 -1.98 -3.26
C ASP A 54 4.18 -1.17 -2.48
N LEU A 55 4.31 0.10 -2.82
CA LEU A 55 5.17 1.06 -2.11
C LEU A 55 4.28 1.91 -1.20
N ALA A 56 4.63 1.98 0.08
CA ALA A 56 3.81 2.65 1.07
C ALA A 56 4.53 3.78 1.78
N ILE A 57 3.84 4.91 1.96
CA ILE A 57 4.23 6.03 2.80
C ILE A 57 3.25 6.10 3.96
N ASN A 58 3.76 6.18 5.17
CA ASN A 58 2.96 6.30 6.37
C ASN A 58 2.83 7.77 6.78
N ASP A 59 1.62 8.23 6.94
CA ASP A 59 1.30 9.51 7.56
C ASP A 59 1.12 9.29 9.06
N MET A 60 2.12 9.71 9.82
CA MET A 60 2.15 9.59 11.28
C MET A 60 1.45 10.76 11.97
N ALA A 61 1.36 11.89 11.30
CA ALA A 61 0.83 13.13 11.85
C ALA A 61 -0.66 13.34 11.56
N GLY A 62 -1.26 12.51 10.67
CA GLY A 62 -2.65 12.67 10.26
C GLY A 62 -2.87 13.87 9.32
N ILE A 63 -1.89 14.17 8.47
CA ILE A 63 -1.95 15.28 7.51
C ILE A 63 -2.96 15.00 6.40
N LEU A 64 -3.10 13.72 6.03
CA LEU A 64 -4.03 13.30 4.98
C LEU A 64 -5.44 13.20 5.55
N ASP A 65 -6.30 14.17 5.26
CA ASP A 65 -7.74 14.08 5.50
C ASP A 65 -8.40 13.35 4.33
N ILE A 66 -8.63 12.05 4.50
CA ILE A 66 -9.17 11.19 3.42
C ILE A 66 -10.63 11.50 3.12
N PRO A 67 -11.50 11.76 4.10
CA PRO A 67 -12.83 12.30 3.86
C PRO A 67 -12.82 13.59 3.03
N GLU A 68 -12.02 14.59 3.41
CA GLU A 68 -11.91 15.85 2.66
C GLU A 68 -11.37 15.63 1.24
N LEU A 69 -10.33 14.81 1.08
CA LEU A 69 -9.78 14.48 -0.23
C LEU A 69 -10.81 13.79 -1.14
N THR A 70 -11.66 12.94 -0.55
CA THR A 70 -12.76 12.28 -1.27
C THR A 70 -13.80 13.30 -1.73
N GLU A 71 -14.16 14.28 -0.88
CA GLU A 71 -15.09 15.34 -1.27
C GLU A 71 -14.51 16.22 -2.39
N LYS A 72 -13.23 16.58 -2.31
CA LYS A 72 -12.55 17.31 -3.40
C LYS A 72 -12.57 16.52 -4.72
N CYS A 73 -12.41 15.21 -4.68
CA CYS A 73 -12.56 14.38 -5.87
C CYS A 73 -14.01 14.41 -6.41
N ASN A 74 -15.01 14.37 -5.53
CA ASN A 74 -16.42 14.42 -5.92
C ASN A 74 -16.82 15.78 -6.54
N HIS A 75 -16.18 16.87 -6.11
CA HIS A 75 -16.43 18.23 -6.62
C HIS A 75 -15.51 18.64 -7.78
N GLU A 76 -14.78 17.68 -8.37
CA GLU A 76 -13.87 17.92 -9.50
C GLU A 76 -12.72 18.90 -9.20
N GLU A 77 -12.36 19.04 -7.94
CA GLU A 77 -11.26 19.91 -7.49
C GLU A 77 -9.88 19.25 -7.56
N CYS A 78 -9.83 17.95 -7.88
CA CYS A 78 -8.60 17.18 -7.95
C CYS A 78 -8.06 17.10 -9.37
N VAL A 79 -6.80 17.52 -9.58
CA VAL A 79 -6.11 17.34 -10.86
C VAL A 79 -5.25 16.08 -10.79
N SER A 80 -5.40 15.16 -11.74
CA SER A 80 -4.68 13.91 -11.79
C SER A 80 -4.47 13.42 -13.22
N VAL A 81 -3.41 12.66 -13.45
CA VAL A 81 -3.21 11.90 -14.70
C VAL A 81 -4.15 10.69 -14.79
N PHE A 82 -4.76 10.28 -13.69
CA PHE A 82 -5.74 9.20 -13.65
C PHE A 82 -7.13 9.74 -13.99
N ARG A 83 -7.92 8.93 -14.71
CA ARG A 83 -9.25 9.33 -15.21
C ARG A 83 -10.38 8.98 -14.26
N SER A 84 -10.13 8.23 -13.20
CA SER A 84 -11.18 7.74 -12.31
C SER A 84 -10.67 7.60 -10.88
N PHE A 85 -11.60 7.72 -9.95
CA PHE A 85 -11.38 7.39 -8.57
C PHE A 85 -12.53 6.51 -8.06
N LYS A 86 -12.33 5.86 -6.92
CA LYS A 86 -13.35 5.11 -6.19
C LYS A 86 -13.11 5.27 -4.71
N SER A 87 -14.12 5.70 -3.98
CA SER A 87 -14.07 5.80 -2.53
C SER A 87 -14.92 4.73 -1.86
N TYR A 88 -14.48 4.30 -0.70
CA TYR A 88 -15.25 3.52 0.25
C TYR A 88 -15.30 4.30 1.55
N ARG A 89 -16.51 4.68 1.94
CA ARG A 89 -16.79 5.18 3.29
C ARG A 89 -17.29 4.02 4.10
N SER A 90 -16.63 3.75 5.18
CA SER A 90 -17.06 2.74 6.13
C SER A 90 -17.75 3.44 7.29
N GLY A 91 -19.04 3.22 7.41
CA GLY A 91 -19.82 3.62 8.58
C GLY A 91 -20.63 2.42 9.06
N GLU A 92 -20.68 2.19 10.34
CA GLU A 92 -21.66 1.30 10.91
C GLU A 92 -22.99 2.02 11.05
N LEU A 93 -24.11 1.31 10.77
CA LEU A 93 -25.42 1.82 11.12
C LEU A 93 -25.53 1.88 12.65
N VAL A 94 -25.89 3.04 13.19
CA VAL A 94 -26.04 3.28 14.62
C VAL A 94 -27.11 2.34 15.18
N ARG A 95 -26.74 1.41 16.03
CA ARG A 95 -27.67 0.71 16.93
C ARG A 95 -27.89 1.60 18.14
N SER A 96 -29.12 1.77 18.57
CA SER A 96 -29.57 2.81 19.49
C SER A 96 -28.95 2.84 20.90
N ASN A 97 -28.07 1.93 21.26
CA ASN A 97 -27.61 1.74 22.65
C ASN A 97 -26.09 1.60 22.85
N GLU A 98 -25.24 1.94 21.87
CA GLU A 98 -23.79 1.83 22.05
C GLU A 98 -23.11 3.19 21.84
N GLN A 99 -22.37 3.65 22.84
CA GLN A 99 -21.78 4.99 22.87
C GLN A 99 -20.38 5.07 22.19
N ASP A 100 -19.70 3.94 22.00
CA ASP A 100 -18.35 3.90 21.44
C ASP A 100 -18.35 3.16 20.10
N ARG A 101 -18.38 3.92 19.00
CA ARG A 101 -18.30 3.34 17.66
C ARG A 101 -17.26 4.02 16.83
N TYR A 102 -16.25 3.25 16.52
CA TYR A 102 -15.32 3.58 15.48
C TYR A 102 -15.85 3.02 14.15
N GLY A 103 -16.00 3.88 13.15
CA GLY A 103 -16.30 3.43 11.78
C GLY A 103 -15.17 2.53 11.26
N MET A 104 -15.42 1.82 10.15
CA MET A 104 -14.42 0.92 9.56
C MET A 104 -13.27 1.65 8.85
N GLY A 105 -13.21 2.98 8.90
CA GLY A 105 -12.25 3.83 8.23
C GLY A 105 -12.57 4.09 6.76
N ASN A 106 -11.93 5.10 6.19
CA ASN A 106 -12.13 5.53 4.81
C ASN A 106 -11.01 5.02 3.91
N THR A 107 -11.34 4.74 2.64
CA THR A 107 -10.37 4.36 1.62
C THR A 107 -10.70 5.05 0.31
N LEU A 108 -9.69 5.69 -0.28
CA LEU A 108 -9.76 6.32 -1.60
C LEU A 108 -8.80 5.63 -2.55
N TYR A 109 -9.30 5.15 -3.67
CA TYR A 109 -8.52 4.66 -4.80
C TYR A 109 -8.50 5.71 -5.90
N ILE A 110 -7.32 6.08 -6.40
CA ILE A 110 -7.14 6.96 -7.55
C ILE A 110 -6.54 6.13 -8.68
N GLY A 111 -7.24 6.08 -9.81
CA GLY A 111 -6.97 5.19 -10.92
C GLY A 111 -7.80 3.91 -10.89
N SER A 112 -7.82 3.20 -12.00
CA SER A 112 -8.55 1.93 -12.12
C SER A 112 -7.82 0.81 -11.39
N LEU A 113 -8.54 0.01 -10.58
CA LEU A 113 -8.00 -1.18 -9.93
C LEU A 113 -7.52 -2.25 -10.92
N LYS A 114 -7.95 -2.17 -12.20
CA LYS A 114 -7.50 -3.02 -13.29
C LYS A 114 -6.21 -2.53 -13.94
N SER A 115 -5.85 -1.25 -13.74
CA SER A 115 -4.62 -0.67 -14.30
C SER A 115 -3.38 -1.25 -13.63
N GLU A 116 -2.24 -1.13 -14.32
CA GLU A 116 -0.94 -1.53 -13.79
C GLU A 116 -0.42 -0.57 -12.71
N VAL A 117 -0.95 0.66 -12.66
CA VAL A 117 -0.64 1.66 -11.64
C VAL A 117 -1.94 2.25 -11.11
N TYR A 118 -2.07 2.32 -9.80
CA TYR A 118 -3.12 3.07 -9.12
C TYR A 118 -2.70 3.36 -7.68
N PHE A 119 -3.33 4.35 -7.08
CA PHE A 119 -3.10 4.73 -5.68
C PHE A 119 -4.18 4.18 -4.78
N CYS A 120 -3.80 3.88 -3.56
CA CYS A 120 -4.70 3.49 -2.48
C CYS A 120 -4.34 4.29 -1.24
N ILE A 121 -5.25 5.14 -0.80
CA ILE A 121 -5.08 6.01 0.36
C ILE A 121 -6.12 5.60 1.39
N TYR A 122 -5.71 5.31 2.62
CA TYR A 122 -6.64 4.81 3.62
C TYR A 122 -6.23 5.13 5.06
N GLU A 123 -7.23 5.19 5.93
CA GLU A 123 -7.05 5.38 7.37
C GLU A 123 -6.48 4.08 7.97
N LYS A 124 -5.19 4.14 8.31
CA LYS A 124 -4.43 2.99 8.77
C LYS A 124 -4.71 2.63 10.22
N ASP A 125 -5.02 3.61 11.05
CA ASP A 125 -5.42 3.42 12.44
C ASP A 125 -6.71 2.61 12.55
N TYR A 126 -7.73 2.94 11.77
CA TYR A 126 -8.96 2.14 11.69
C TYR A 126 -8.70 0.72 11.19
N GLU A 127 -7.82 0.53 10.20
CA GLU A 127 -7.43 -0.82 9.77
C GLU A 127 -6.76 -1.61 10.89
N GLN A 128 -5.93 -0.96 11.71
CA GLN A 128 -5.26 -1.58 12.85
C GLN A 128 -6.26 -1.93 13.96
N TYR A 129 -7.19 -1.03 14.25
CA TYR A 129 -8.28 -1.29 15.18
C TYR A 129 -9.09 -2.53 14.77
N MET A 130 -9.60 -2.54 13.53
CA MET A 130 -10.43 -3.63 13.02
C MET A 130 -9.73 -4.99 12.92
N LYS A 131 -8.42 -5.01 12.62
CA LYS A 131 -7.68 -6.26 12.43
C LYS A 131 -6.99 -6.78 13.66
N TYR A 132 -6.62 -5.91 14.59
CA TYR A 132 -5.72 -6.24 15.70
C TYR A 132 -6.22 -5.75 17.03
N ASP A 133 -7.39 -5.12 17.07
CA ASP A 133 -8.00 -4.52 18.28
C ASP A 133 -7.06 -3.51 18.97
N ILE A 134 -6.28 -2.78 18.17
CA ILE A 134 -5.40 -1.72 18.67
C ILE A 134 -6.24 -0.45 18.73
N GLN A 135 -6.36 0.17 19.90
CA GLN A 135 -7.11 1.41 20.05
C GLN A 135 -6.56 2.51 19.13
N ILE A 136 -7.46 3.32 18.55
CA ILE A 136 -7.08 4.33 17.54
C ILE A 136 -6.07 5.33 18.11
N GLU A 137 -6.20 5.67 19.39
CA GLU A 137 -5.32 6.59 20.11
C GLU A 137 -3.90 6.03 20.24
N ASP A 138 -3.76 4.70 20.34
CA ASP A 138 -2.48 4.01 20.51
C ASP A 138 -1.78 3.75 19.17
N THR A 139 -2.44 4.01 18.04
CA THR A 139 -1.84 3.80 16.73
C THR A 139 -0.84 4.88 16.37
N LYS A 140 0.36 4.48 15.95
CA LYS A 140 1.42 5.39 15.50
C LYS A 140 1.20 5.91 14.07
N ILE A 141 0.52 5.13 13.24
CA ILE A 141 0.28 5.45 11.83
C ILE A 141 -1.19 5.80 11.70
N LYS A 142 -1.47 7.05 11.34
CA LYS A 142 -2.85 7.53 11.14
C LYS A 142 -3.35 7.11 9.75
N ASN A 143 -2.66 7.53 8.73
CA ASN A 143 -3.05 7.23 7.35
C ASN A 143 -1.93 6.53 6.61
N ARG A 144 -2.26 5.93 5.47
CA ARG A 144 -1.29 5.35 4.55
C ARG A 144 -1.64 5.66 3.11
N PHE A 145 -0.63 6.10 2.38
CA PHE A 145 -0.65 6.23 0.93
C PHE A 145 0.13 5.08 0.31
N GLU A 146 -0.47 4.34 -0.60
CA GLU A 146 0.19 3.24 -1.32
C GLU A 146 0.15 3.50 -2.83
N ILE A 147 1.30 3.34 -3.48
CA ILE A 147 1.40 3.19 -4.93
C ILE A 147 1.41 1.70 -5.21
N ARG A 148 0.44 1.22 -5.97
CA ARG A 148 0.32 -0.19 -6.34
C ARG A 148 0.70 -0.37 -7.79
N LEU A 149 1.80 -1.09 -8.00
CA LEU A 149 2.44 -1.34 -9.29
C LEU A 149 2.26 -2.80 -9.66
N LYS A 150 1.93 -3.08 -10.92
CA LYS A 150 1.75 -4.44 -11.43
C LYS A 150 2.64 -4.69 -12.64
N ASN A 151 2.98 -5.96 -12.87
CA ASN A 151 3.70 -6.45 -14.04
C ASN A 151 4.95 -5.61 -14.37
N GLU A 152 5.03 -5.08 -15.58
CA GLU A 152 6.19 -4.28 -16.03
C GLU A 152 6.46 -3.07 -15.15
N ARG A 153 5.42 -2.41 -14.63
CA ARG A 153 5.59 -1.25 -13.73
C ARG A 153 6.25 -1.64 -12.42
N ALA A 154 5.92 -2.80 -11.88
CA ALA A 154 6.59 -3.34 -10.69
C ALA A 154 8.05 -3.69 -10.98
N TYR A 155 8.34 -4.30 -12.13
CA TYR A 155 9.70 -4.62 -12.59
C TYR A 155 10.55 -3.36 -12.74
N TYR A 156 10.06 -2.35 -13.46
CA TYR A 156 10.80 -1.10 -13.66
C TYR A 156 11.04 -0.33 -12.36
N ALA A 157 10.10 -0.35 -11.43
CA ALA A 157 10.26 0.31 -10.14
C ALA A 157 11.44 -0.26 -9.33
N VAL A 158 11.72 -1.55 -9.43
CA VAL A 158 12.89 -2.18 -8.79
C VAL A 158 14.17 -1.83 -9.54
N ARG A 159 14.14 -1.85 -10.88
CA ARG A 159 15.33 -1.60 -11.72
C ARG A 159 15.81 -0.15 -11.70
N VAL A 160 14.94 0.79 -11.38
CA VAL A 160 15.18 2.24 -11.53
C VAL A 160 15.31 2.93 -10.16
N LYS A 161 15.97 2.26 -9.20
CA LYS A 161 16.20 2.78 -7.83
C LYS A 161 16.71 4.21 -7.81
N ASP A 162 17.69 4.54 -8.64
CA ASP A 162 18.33 5.86 -8.65
C ASP A 162 17.39 6.95 -9.19
N VAL A 163 16.51 6.60 -10.13
CA VAL A 163 15.50 7.53 -10.66
C VAL A 163 14.40 7.78 -9.64
N LEU A 164 13.99 6.78 -8.86
CA LEU A 164 12.99 6.95 -7.79
C LEU A 164 13.53 7.84 -6.67
N LEU A 165 14.78 7.69 -6.26
CA LEU A 165 15.42 8.56 -5.28
C LEU A 165 15.53 10.01 -5.80
N GLN A 166 15.89 10.20 -7.06
CA GLN A 166 15.95 11.52 -7.68
C GLN A 166 14.57 12.17 -7.83
N LEU A 167 13.54 11.39 -8.18
CA LEU A 167 12.15 11.86 -8.23
C LEU A 167 11.62 12.19 -6.84
N PHE A 168 11.91 11.38 -5.84
CA PHE A 168 11.53 11.65 -4.44
C PHE A 168 12.15 12.95 -3.95
N ASN A 169 13.46 13.15 -4.17
CA ASN A 169 14.16 14.38 -3.78
C ASN A 169 13.60 15.62 -4.50
N LYS A 170 13.16 15.50 -5.74
CA LYS A 170 12.50 16.59 -6.46
C LYS A 170 11.10 16.92 -5.96
N ILE A 171 10.35 15.90 -5.49
CA ILE A 171 8.97 16.08 -5.01
C ILE A 171 8.95 16.67 -3.60
N ILE A 172 9.89 16.32 -2.74
CA ILE A 172 9.96 16.83 -1.35
C ILE A 172 10.85 18.07 -1.19
N GLY A 173 11.41 18.61 -2.29
CA GLY A 173 12.09 19.91 -2.29
C GLY A 173 13.40 19.93 -1.51
N ALA A 174 14.11 18.82 -1.44
CA ALA A 174 15.46 18.73 -0.89
C ALA A 174 16.52 18.93 -1.97
#